data_f3f881ab0701a48f58a08cd5e0a06b26
#
_entry.id   f3f881ab0701a48f58a08cd5e0a06b26
#
_cell.length_a   1.000
_cell.length_b   1.000
_cell.length_c   1.000
_cell.angle_alpha   90.00
_cell.angle_beta   90.00
_cell.angle_gamma   90.00
#
_symmetry.space_group_name_H-M   'P 1'
#
loop_
_entity.id
_entity.type
_entity.pdbx_description
1 polymer ?
#
loop_
_entity_poly.entity_id
_entity_poly.type
_entity_poly.pdbx_seq_one_letter_code
_entity_poly.pdbx_strand_id
1 'polypeptide(L)'
;DMDGFDFAVHVMNSDAILEQASMKAVQLGVVEKPIVNDSVDRVTLCEDRLVLAGEPDGVWMVREHGSGVRYYTDLYFKTMQGLPPRTMEVSSNAAIAAALSSGFGQSLISEAAVPSGVPARELGDEFVRRFYALVPRSGLTHDQRELVEAIIAALRG
;
A
#
# COMPACT_ATOMS: atom_id res chain seq x y z
N ASP A 1 -16.92 -0.11 -20.98
CA ASP A 1 -17.24 -1.51 -21.20
C ASP A 1 -15.96 -2.34 -21.22
N MET A 2 -15.92 -3.34 -20.35
CA MET A 2 -14.74 -4.19 -20.18
C MET A 2 -14.91 -5.59 -20.80
N ASP A 3 -15.95 -5.77 -21.57
CA ASP A 3 -16.20 -7.02 -22.27
C ASP A 3 -15.15 -7.26 -23.36
N GLY A 4 -14.66 -8.48 -23.49
CA GLY A 4 -13.66 -8.84 -24.48
C GLY A 4 -12.20 -8.72 -24.01
N PHE A 5 -11.96 -8.36 -22.75
CA PHE A 5 -10.63 -8.35 -22.15
C PHE A 5 -10.48 -9.48 -21.13
N ASP A 6 -9.32 -10.11 -21.14
CA ASP A 6 -8.92 -11.03 -20.08
C ASP A 6 -8.18 -10.26 -18.99
N PHE A 7 -8.61 -10.44 -17.76
CA PHE A 7 -8.01 -9.78 -16.60
C PHE A 7 -7.20 -10.76 -15.77
N ALA A 8 -5.98 -10.36 -15.44
CA ALA A 8 -5.17 -11.05 -14.45
C ALA A 8 -4.80 -10.03 -13.36
N VAL A 9 -5.12 -10.35 -12.11
CA VAL A 9 -4.83 -9.50 -10.96
C VAL A 9 -3.81 -10.18 -10.08
N HIS A 10 -2.70 -9.49 -9.81
CA HIS A 10 -1.62 -9.96 -8.96
C HIS A 10 -1.46 -9.01 -7.78
N VAL A 11 -1.32 -9.57 -6.59
CA VAL A 11 -1.09 -8.78 -5.37
C VAL A 11 0.35 -9.00 -4.92
N MET A 12 1.11 -7.92 -4.82
CA MET A 12 2.51 -7.95 -4.42
C MET A 12 2.88 -6.60 -3.79
N ASN A 13 4.08 -6.47 -3.24
CA ASN A 13 4.51 -5.21 -2.65
C ASN A 13 4.85 -4.16 -3.72
N SER A 14 5.00 -2.90 -3.30
CA SER A 14 5.19 -1.77 -4.21
C SER A 14 6.44 -1.90 -5.09
N ASP A 15 7.55 -2.40 -4.55
CA ASP A 15 8.79 -2.57 -5.33
C ASP A 15 8.62 -3.64 -6.41
N ALA A 16 7.94 -4.74 -6.10
CA ALA A 16 7.62 -5.78 -7.07
C ALA A 16 6.65 -5.28 -8.15
N ILE A 17 5.67 -4.47 -7.79
CA ILE A 17 4.75 -3.85 -8.75
C ILE A 17 5.51 -2.91 -9.69
N LEU A 18 6.41 -2.09 -9.17
CA LEU A 18 7.24 -1.21 -10.00
C LEU A 18 8.05 -2.01 -11.02
N GLU A 19 8.69 -3.10 -10.59
CA GLU A 19 9.45 -3.97 -11.46
C GLU A 19 8.58 -4.53 -12.59
N GLN A 20 7.41 -5.06 -12.26
CA GLN A 20 6.46 -5.59 -13.24
C GLN A 20 5.99 -4.52 -14.23
N ALA A 21 5.66 -3.32 -13.76
CA ALA A 21 5.25 -2.20 -14.61
C ALA A 21 6.40 -1.72 -15.50
N SER A 22 7.62 -1.60 -14.98
CA SER A 22 8.81 -1.19 -15.72
C SER A 22 9.17 -2.19 -16.82
N MET A 23 8.96 -3.48 -16.56
CA MET A 23 9.17 -4.57 -17.53
C MET A 23 7.98 -4.75 -18.48
N LYS A 24 6.93 -3.95 -18.33
CA LYS A 24 5.68 -4.04 -19.11
C LYS A 24 4.98 -5.40 -18.97
N ALA A 25 5.24 -6.11 -17.87
CA ALA A 25 4.57 -7.37 -17.55
C ALA A 25 3.14 -7.15 -17.06
N VAL A 26 2.83 -5.95 -16.58
CA VAL A 26 1.46 -5.51 -16.23
C VAL A 26 1.16 -4.18 -16.92
N GLN A 27 -0.10 -3.91 -17.20
CA GLN A 27 -0.57 -2.71 -17.88
C GLN A 27 -0.87 -1.57 -16.88
N LEU A 28 -1.10 -1.91 -15.62
CA LEU A 28 -1.42 -0.97 -14.57
C LEU A 28 -0.95 -1.53 -13.23
N GLY A 29 -0.23 -0.72 -12.47
CA GLY A 29 0.10 -1.02 -11.07
C GLY A 29 -0.54 -0.01 -10.15
N VAL A 30 -0.93 -0.43 -8.95
CA VAL A 30 -1.38 0.47 -7.88
C VAL A 30 -0.43 0.31 -6.70
N VAL A 31 0.16 1.41 -6.26
CA VAL A 31 1.16 1.41 -5.20
C VAL A 31 0.83 2.45 -4.13
N GLU A 32 1.35 2.24 -2.94
CA GLU A 32 1.19 3.13 -1.78
C GLU A 32 2.43 4.00 -1.54
N LYS A 33 3.53 3.65 -2.18
CA LYS A 33 4.82 4.31 -2.01
C LYS A 33 4.99 5.39 -3.09
N PRO A 34 5.47 6.60 -2.75
CA PRO A 34 5.65 7.66 -3.74
C PRO A 34 6.86 7.36 -4.63
N ILE A 35 6.66 6.47 -5.60
CA ILE A 35 7.69 6.01 -6.53
C ILE A 35 7.85 6.99 -7.67
N VAL A 36 9.10 7.31 -8.03
CA VAL A 36 9.46 8.07 -9.22
C VAL A 36 10.36 7.18 -10.08
N ASN A 37 9.96 6.95 -11.33
CA ASN A 37 10.73 6.13 -12.26
C ASN A 37 10.42 6.57 -13.71
N ASP A 38 11.44 6.61 -14.54
CA ASP A 38 11.31 7.09 -15.92
C ASP A 38 10.54 6.12 -16.84
N SER A 39 10.39 4.86 -16.45
CA SER A 39 9.70 3.84 -17.24
C SER A 39 8.18 3.88 -17.07
N VAL A 40 7.67 4.59 -16.09
CA VAL A 40 6.25 4.64 -15.76
C VAL A 40 5.77 6.06 -15.54
N ASP A 41 4.51 6.30 -15.84
CA ASP A 41 3.80 7.50 -15.42
C ASP A 41 3.10 7.23 -14.10
N ARG A 42 3.13 8.20 -13.20
CA ARG A 42 2.50 8.12 -11.90
C ARG A 42 1.29 9.04 -11.84
N VAL A 43 0.13 8.47 -11.49
CA VAL A 43 -1.12 9.21 -11.33
C VAL A 43 -1.61 9.05 -9.89
N THR A 44 -1.88 10.15 -9.20
CA THR A 44 -2.45 10.11 -7.84
C THR A 44 -3.90 9.62 -7.91
N LEU A 45 -4.24 8.60 -7.11
CA LEU A 45 -5.58 8.02 -7.07
C LEU A 45 -6.41 8.58 -5.91
N CYS A 46 -5.97 8.35 -4.68
CA CYS A 46 -6.69 8.73 -3.47
C CYS A 46 -5.74 8.89 -2.29
N GLU A 47 -6.27 9.38 -1.18
CA GLU A 47 -5.54 9.51 0.07
C GLU A 47 -6.10 8.55 1.10
N ASP A 48 -5.25 8.14 2.04
CA ASP A 48 -5.60 7.33 3.19
C ASP A 48 -4.76 7.74 4.38
N ARG A 49 -5.32 7.64 5.58
CA ARG A 49 -4.63 7.95 6.83
C ARG A 49 -4.14 6.65 7.45
N LEU A 50 -2.87 6.62 7.82
CA LEU A 50 -2.31 5.54 8.62
C LEU A 50 -2.46 5.89 10.11
N VAL A 51 -2.81 4.88 10.89
CA VAL A 51 -2.99 4.99 12.34
C VAL A 51 -2.21 3.90 13.04
N LEU A 52 -1.91 4.11 14.32
CA LEU A 52 -1.30 3.09 15.16
C LEU A 52 -2.42 2.32 15.86
N ALA A 53 -2.59 1.05 15.51
CA ALA A 53 -3.66 0.21 16.03
C ALA A 53 -3.12 -0.91 16.92
N GLY A 54 -3.89 -1.30 17.93
CA GLY A 54 -3.60 -2.40 18.84
C GLY A 54 -3.13 -1.97 20.21
N GLU A 55 -2.47 -2.88 20.91
CA GLU A 55 -2.02 -2.69 22.27
C GLU A 55 -0.73 -1.86 22.34
N PRO A 56 -0.68 -0.78 23.14
CA PRO A 56 0.49 0.12 23.16
C PRO A 56 1.82 -0.55 23.49
N ASP A 57 1.82 -1.60 24.28
CA ASP A 57 3.02 -2.34 24.66
C ASP A 57 3.13 -3.68 23.93
N GLY A 58 2.28 -3.89 22.91
CA GLY A 58 2.25 -5.13 22.14
C GLY A 58 3.44 -5.28 21.21
N VAL A 59 3.62 -6.51 20.74
CA VAL A 59 4.62 -6.82 19.71
C VAL A 59 4.30 -6.01 18.45
N TRP A 60 5.32 -5.38 17.86
CA TRP A 60 5.17 -4.66 16.61
C TRP A 60 5.12 -5.63 15.43
N MET A 61 4.00 -5.65 14.75
CA MET A 61 3.86 -6.36 13.48
C MET A 61 4.16 -5.40 12.35
N VAL A 62 5.07 -5.79 11.46
CA VAL A 62 5.51 -4.97 10.33
C VAL A 62 5.44 -5.77 9.04
N ARG A 63 5.22 -5.07 7.95
CA ARG A 63 5.29 -5.68 6.62
C ARG A 63 6.76 -5.85 6.18
N GLU A 64 6.97 -6.60 5.14
CA GLU A 64 8.28 -6.75 4.51
C GLU A 64 8.77 -5.46 3.87
N HIS A 65 10.09 -5.33 3.68
CA HIS A 65 10.67 -4.22 2.92
C HIS A 65 10.13 -4.21 1.49
N GLY A 66 9.91 -3.03 0.94
CA GLY A 66 9.27 -2.83 -0.36
C GLY A 66 7.76 -2.60 -0.28
N SER A 67 7.13 -2.95 0.84
CA SER A 67 5.74 -2.59 1.10
C SER A 67 5.59 -1.08 1.33
N GLY A 68 4.52 -0.48 0.80
CA GLY A 68 4.22 0.92 1.06
C GLY A 68 3.97 1.22 2.53
N VAL A 69 3.26 0.35 3.23
CA VAL A 69 3.03 0.50 4.68
C VAL A 69 4.34 0.39 5.45
N ARG A 70 5.26 -0.50 5.04
CA ARG A 70 6.57 -0.63 5.68
C ARG A 70 7.38 0.65 5.59
N TYR A 71 7.31 1.34 4.47
CA TYR A 71 7.97 2.64 4.31
C TYR A 71 7.53 3.61 5.41
N TYR A 72 6.24 3.72 5.69
CA TYR A 72 5.70 4.59 6.73
C TYR A 72 5.97 4.06 8.14
N THR A 73 5.99 2.76 8.33
CA THR A 73 6.37 2.15 9.61
C THR A 73 7.81 2.50 9.98
N ASP A 74 8.74 2.40 9.03
CA ASP A 74 10.12 2.79 9.25
C ASP A 74 10.25 4.31 9.52
N LEU A 75 9.46 5.13 8.84
CA LEU A 75 9.40 6.56 9.10
C LEU A 75 8.94 6.83 10.55
N TYR A 76 7.92 6.14 11.01
CA TYR A 76 7.45 6.25 12.38
C TYR A 76 8.53 5.85 13.39
N PHE A 77 9.25 4.76 13.14
CA PHE A 77 10.32 4.32 14.03
C PHE A 77 11.44 5.36 14.16
N LYS A 78 11.71 6.14 13.13
CA LYS A 78 12.68 7.25 13.18
C LYS A 78 12.24 8.37 14.11
N THR A 79 10.97 8.50 14.39
CA THR A 79 10.45 9.51 15.35
C THR A 79 10.55 9.04 16.80
N MET A 80 10.77 7.76 17.03
CA MET A 80 10.87 7.19 18.37
C MET A 80 12.25 7.45 18.95
N GLN A 81 12.26 7.69 20.26
CA GLN A 81 13.51 7.84 21.02
C GLN A 81 13.90 6.49 21.63
N GLY A 82 15.20 6.20 21.68
CA GLY A 82 15.74 5.00 22.27
C GLY A 82 16.00 3.90 21.23
N LEU A 83 16.05 2.64 21.70
CA LEU A 83 16.30 1.49 20.84
C LEU A 83 15.09 1.18 19.96
N PRO A 84 15.31 0.70 18.72
CA PRO A 84 14.21 0.26 17.88
C PRO A 84 13.41 -0.85 18.57
N PRO A 85 12.09 -0.89 18.38
CA PRO A 85 11.27 -1.94 18.98
C PRO A 85 11.57 -3.31 18.38
N ARG A 86 11.23 -4.36 19.11
CA ARG A 86 11.23 -5.71 18.57
C ARG A 86 10.08 -5.82 17.57
N THR A 87 10.34 -6.36 16.40
CA THR A 87 9.36 -6.50 15.33
C THR A 87 9.16 -7.95 14.94
N MET A 88 7.94 -8.23 14.46
CA MET A 88 7.59 -9.49 13.80
C MET A 88 7.13 -9.15 12.39
N GLU A 89 7.81 -9.70 11.39
CA GLU A 89 7.42 -9.48 10.01
C GLU A 89 6.21 -10.33 9.63
N VAL A 90 5.20 -9.69 9.08
CA VAL A 90 3.97 -10.33 8.61
C VAL A 90 3.69 -9.85 7.20
N SER A 91 3.68 -10.73 6.23
CA SER A 91 3.62 -10.38 4.81
C SER A 91 2.21 -10.13 4.25
N SER A 92 1.23 -9.93 5.13
CA SER A 92 -0.16 -9.74 4.73
C SER A 92 -0.88 -8.74 5.64
N ASN A 93 -1.52 -7.72 5.05
CA ASN A 93 -2.36 -6.79 5.79
C ASN A 93 -3.54 -7.52 6.45
N ALA A 94 -4.11 -8.51 5.78
CA ALA A 94 -5.21 -9.30 6.32
C ALA A 94 -4.79 -10.09 7.57
N ALA A 95 -3.58 -10.66 7.57
CA ALA A 95 -3.05 -11.37 8.73
C ALA A 95 -2.80 -10.43 9.90
N ILE A 96 -2.29 -9.24 9.66
CA ILE A 96 -2.11 -8.21 10.70
C ILE A 96 -3.47 -7.82 11.29
N ALA A 97 -4.47 -7.55 10.46
CA ALA A 97 -5.80 -7.21 10.92
C ALA A 97 -6.43 -8.33 11.75
N ALA A 98 -6.27 -9.59 11.34
CA ALA A 98 -6.75 -10.74 12.10
C ALA A 98 -6.10 -10.85 13.48
N ALA A 99 -4.79 -10.63 13.56
CA ALA A 99 -4.06 -10.62 14.83
C ALA A 99 -4.55 -9.50 15.75
N LEU A 100 -4.73 -8.30 15.23
CA LEU A 100 -5.26 -7.15 15.97
C LEU A 100 -6.66 -7.44 16.52
N SER A 101 -7.53 -8.06 15.71
CA SER A 101 -8.88 -8.47 16.13
C SER A 101 -8.85 -9.46 17.29
N SER A 102 -7.80 -10.27 17.37
CA SER A 102 -7.60 -11.22 18.47
C SER A 102 -6.99 -10.59 19.71
N GLY A 103 -6.71 -9.29 19.70
CA GLY A 103 -6.06 -8.61 20.81
C GLY A 103 -4.55 -8.77 20.85
N PHE A 104 -3.93 -9.20 19.75
CA PHE A 104 -2.49 -9.42 19.68
C PHE A 104 -1.78 -8.25 18.99
N GLY A 105 -0.76 -7.73 19.67
CA GLY A 105 0.23 -6.84 19.07
C GLY A 105 -0.25 -5.43 18.74
N GLN A 106 0.60 -4.73 18.03
CA GLN A 106 0.31 -3.41 17.48
C GLN A 106 0.91 -3.28 16.08
N SER A 107 0.34 -2.40 15.28
CA SER A 107 0.82 -2.18 13.92
C SER A 107 0.36 -0.83 13.40
N LEU A 108 1.10 -0.29 12.47
CA LEU A 108 0.72 0.90 11.72
C LEU A 108 -0.02 0.42 10.47
N ILE A 109 -1.30 0.77 10.39
CA ILE A 109 -2.20 0.31 9.32
C ILE A 109 -3.11 1.43 8.84
N SER A 110 -3.79 1.20 7.72
CA SER A 110 -4.84 2.10 7.23
C SER A 110 -5.97 2.23 8.25
N GLU A 111 -6.42 3.45 8.50
CA GLU A 111 -7.58 3.73 9.33
C GLU A 111 -8.80 2.93 8.87
N ALA A 112 -9.00 2.82 7.55
CA ALA A 112 -10.11 2.05 6.96
C ALA A 112 -10.01 0.54 7.23
N ALA A 113 -8.82 0.03 7.56
CA ALA A 113 -8.58 -1.39 7.82
C ALA A 113 -8.58 -1.75 9.30
N VAL A 114 -8.78 -0.78 10.20
CA VAL A 114 -8.83 -1.06 11.64
C VAL A 114 -10.07 -1.89 11.95
N PRO A 115 -9.90 -3.11 12.52
CA PRO A 115 -11.05 -3.93 12.88
C PRO A 115 -11.91 -3.28 13.97
N SER A 116 -13.20 -3.60 13.98
CA SER A 116 -14.12 -3.12 15.00
C SER A 116 -13.63 -3.51 16.40
N GLY A 117 -13.66 -2.56 17.34
CA GLY A 117 -13.25 -2.77 18.73
C GLY A 117 -11.75 -2.71 18.99
N VAL A 118 -10.92 -2.57 17.97
CA VAL A 118 -9.48 -2.40 18.13
C VAL A 118 -9.17 -0.93 18.40
N PRO A 119 -8.43 -0.61 19.49
CA PRO A 119 -8.04 0.78 19.74
C PRO A 119 -7.07 1.27 18.67
N ALA A 120 -7.24 2.52 18.24
CA ALA A 120 -6.37 3.14 17.27
C ALA A 120 -6.10 4.59 17.62
N ARG A 121 -4.89 5.05 17.32
CA ARG A 121 -4.43 6.41 17.58
C ARG A 121 -4.00 7.09 16.29
N GLU A 122 -4.50 8.29 16.04
CA GLU A 122 -4.05 9.11 14.92
C GLU A 122 -2.59 9.55 15.09
N LEU A 123 -1.91 9.66 13.96
CA LEU A 123 -0.54 10.17 13.86
C LEU A 123 -0.59 11.51 13.11
N GLY A 124 0.57 12.13 12.88
CA GLY A 124 0.64 13.41 12.18
C GLY A 124 0.29 13.33 10.69
N ASP A 125 0.25 14.48 10.03
CA ASP A 125 -0.10 14.58 8.61
C ASP A 125 0.90 13.87 7.71
N GLU A 126 2.13 13.65 8.17
CA GLU A 126 3.14 12.87 7.46
C GLU A 126 2.76 11.40 7.31
N PHE A 127 1.73 10.94 8.00
CA PHE A 127 1.19 9.57 7.91
C PHE A 127 -0.09 9.49 7.10
N VAL A 128 -0.49 10.57 6.46
CA VAL A 128 -1.50 10.55 5.40
C VAL A 128 -0.79 10.13 4.12
N ARG A 129 -1.18 8.98 3.59
CA ARG A 129 -0.56 8.44 2.38
C ARG A 129 -1.45 8.61 1.17
N ARG A 130 -0.84 8.55 0.01
CA ARG A 130 -1.55 8.59 -1.26
C ARG A 130 -1.33 7.30 -2.01
N PHE A 131 -2.38 6.85 -2.68
CA PHE A 131 -2.28 5.74 -3.62
C PHE A 131 -2.00 6.30 -5.01
N TYR A 132 -1.10 5.64 -5.71
CA TYR A 132 -0.67 6.03 -7.05
C TYR A 132 -0.87 4.90 -8.03
N ALA A 133 -1.33 5.24 -9.22
CA ALA A 133 -1.29 4.34 -10.36
C ALA A 133 0.05 4.48 -11.06
N LEU A 134 0.66 3.36 -11.40
CA LEU A 134 1.86 3.29 -12.25
C LEU A 134 1.44 2.71 -13.59
N VAL A 135 1.65 3.48 -14.66
CA VAL A 135 1.29 3.09 -16.02
C VAL A 135 2.56 3.07 -16.87
N PRO A 136 2.88 1.97 -17.55
CA PRO A 136 4.02 1.94 -18.48
C PRO A 136 3.90 3.07 -19.51
N ARG A 137 5.00 3.82 -19.71
CA ARG A 137 5.01 4.95 -20.67
C ARG A 137 4.86 4.51 -22.10
N SER A 138 5.23 3.28 -22.42
CA SER A 138 5.15 2.73 -23.76
C SER A 138 4.77 1.27 -23.73
N GLY A 139 4.41 0.71 -24.88
CA GLY A 139 4.09 -0.71 -25.01
C GLY A 139 2.63 -1.08 -24.81
N LEU A 140 1.77 -0.13 -24.43
CA LEU A 140 0.33 -0.35 -24.38
C LEU A 140 -0.30 -0.12 -25.75
N THR A 141 -1.23 -0.99 -26.14
CA THR A 141 -2.09 -0.73 -27.28
C THR A 141 -3.07 0.40 -26.97
N HIS A 142 -3.70 0.95 -28.01
CA HIS A 142 -4.73 1.98 -27.82
C HIS A 142 -5.86 1.50 -26.91
N ASP A 143 -6.37 0.28 -27.14
CA ASP A 143 -7.45 -0.30 -26.33
C ASP A 143 -7.02 -0.55 -24.88
N GLN A 144 -5.80 -1.03 -24.67
CA GLN A 144 -5.25 -1.21 -23.30
C GLN A 144 -5.15 0.13 -22.58
N ARG A 145 -4.71 1.17 -23.25
CA ARG A 145 -4.59 2.51 -22.68
C ARG A 145 -5.96 3.08 -22.30
N GLU A 146 -6.96 2.94 -23.14
CA GLU A 146 -8.32 3.36 -22.84
C GLU A 146 -8.88 2.61 -21.61
N LEU A 147 -8.64 1.31 -21.53
CA LEU A 147 -9.07 0.51 -20.39
C LEU A 147 -8.38 0.93 -19.10
N VAL A 148 -7.08 1.16 -19.14
CA VAL A 148 -6.31 1.65 -17.98
C VAL A 148 -6.84 3.00 -17.51
N GLU A 149 -7.11 3.92 -18.41
CA GLU A 149 -7.68 5.23 -18.07
C GLU A 149 -9.06 5.10 -17.43
N ALA A 150 -9.91 4.18 -17.92
CA ALA A 150 -11.21 3.91 -17.34
C ALA A 150 -11.11 3.34 -15.91
N ILE A 151 -10.16 2.42 -15.69
CA ILE A 151 -9.91 1.85 -14.35
C ILE A 151 -9.43 2.94 -13.38
N ILE A 152 -8.49 3.77 -13.81
CA ILE A 152 -7.98 4.89 -13.00
C ILE A 152 -9.11 5.83 -12.62
N ALA A 153 -9.96 6.19 -13.56
CA ALA A 153 -11.12 7.06 -13.29
C ALA A 153 -12.07 6.44 -12.25
N ALA A 154 -12.31 5.13 -12.34
CA ALA A 154 -13.14 4.41 -11.38
C ALA A 154 -12.51 4.38 -9.97
N LEU A 155 -11.19 4.20 -9.87
CA LEU A 155 -10.47 4.16 -8.60
C LEU A 155 -10.36 5.55 -7.93
N ARG A 156 -10.42 6.61 -8.71
CA ARG A 156 -10.42 7.98 -8.18
C ARG A 156 -11.78 8.38 -7.61
N GLY A 157 -12.80 7.62 -7.90
CA GLY A 157 -14.17 7.84 -7.42
C GLY A 157 -14.88 8.92 -8.15
#